data_efae0d14658c9d1e8516b95d066632b9
#
_entry.id   efae0d14658c9d1e8516b95d066632b9
#
_cell.length_a   1.000
_cell.length_b   1.000
_cell.length_c   1.000
_cell.angle_alpha   90.00
_cell.angle_beta   90.00
_cell.angle_gamma   90.00
#
_symmetry.space_group_name_H-M   'P 1'
#
loop_
_entity.id
_entity.type
_entity.pdbx_description
1 polymer ?
#
loop_
_entity_poly.entity_id
_entity_poly.type
_entity_poly.pdbx_seq_one_letter_code
_entity_poly.pdbx_strand_id
1 'polypeptide(L)'
;MDLVALIPTMETSKSVKDIADFFKKLPSVGSKSAYRMAYAALSLPKSDLIAFEEVLNQAIQKVHRCLKCGLLIDDEECPICDDMTRDRKTVLVVTDSKDVYSIESTDAYHGLYFVLRGSLSPANHRTPSSIGLDALMKKVKEEGIQEVIAVTNKDLEGETTALYIANLLKNSSCKVTKPAQGLPSGAIIEYADPLTMSEAIKGRVLVGKENE
;
A
#
# COMPACT_ATOMS: atom_id res chain seq x y z
N MET A 1 -52.40 -22.98 17.48
CA MET A 1 -52.65 -21.61 16.97
C MET A 1 -51.57 -20.74 17.56
N ASP A 2 -50.43 -20.67 16.86
CA ASP A 2 -49.28 -19.90 17.29
C ASP A 2 -49.41 -18.46 16.80
N LEU A 3 -49.75 -17.56 17.72
CA LEU A 3 -49.62 -16.12 17.52
C LEU A 3 -48.15 -15.75 17.67
N VAL A 4 -47.34 -15.98 16.65
CA VAL A 4 -46.07 -15.26 16.50
C VAL A 4 -46.43 -13.85 16.06
N ALA A 5 -46.53 -12.93 17.04
CA ALA A 5 -46.72 -11.54 16.76
C ALA A 5 -45.60 -11.06 15.82
N LEU A 6 -45.97 -10.66 14.59
CA LEU A 6 -45.10 -9.88 13.69
C LEU A 6 -44.76 -8.58 14.43
N ILE A 7 -43.59 -8.55 15.07
CA ILE A 7 -42.96 -7.29 15.46
C ILE A 7 -42.56 -6.66 14.15
N PRO A 8 -43.10 -5.50 13.73
CA PRO A 8 -42.64 -4.84 12.53
C PRO A 8 -41.16 -4.46 12.77
N THR A 9 -40.26 -5.12 12.08
CA THR A 9 -38.86 -4.74 12.07
C THR A 9 -38.80 -3.38 11.41
N MET A 10 -38.59 -2.34 12.21
CA MET A 10 -38.42 -0.99 11.71
C MET A 10 -37.24 -0.97 10.74
N GLU A 11 -37.49 -0.82 9.45
CA GLU A 11 -36.43 -0.79 8.44
C GLU A 11 -35.66 0.52 8.56
N THR A 12 -34.34 0.40 8.50
CA THR A 12 -33.44 1.58 8.44
C THR A 12 -33.77 2.40 7.19
N SER A 13 -33.77 3.74 7.30
CA SER A 13 -33.93 4.64 6.17
C SER A 13 -33.06 4.23 4.97
N LYS A 14 -33.63 4.22 3.78
CA LYS A 14 -32.94 3.87 2.54
C LYS A 14 -31.63 4.68 2.38
N SER A 15 -31.66 5.98 2.62
CA SER A 15 -30.49 6.85 2.52
C SER A 15 -29.36 6.46 3.48
N VAL A 16 -29.71 6.07 4.72
CA VAL A 16 -28.72 5.57 5.69
C VAL A 16 -28.09 4.26 5.19
N LYS A 17 -28.90 3.37 4.61
CA LYS A 17 -28.44 2.12 4.04
C LYS A 17 -27.49 2.35 2.86
N ASP A 18 -27.83 3.24 1.95
CA ASP A 18 -27.03 3.56 0.76
C ASP A 18 -25.64 4.12 1.17
N ILE A 19 -25.60 5.00 2.18
CA ILE A 19 -24.35 5.53 2.74
C ILE A 19 -23.55 4.40 3.43
N ALA A 20 -24.20 3.55 4.22
CA ALA A 20 -23.55 2.42 4.86
C ALA A 20 -22.99 1.41 3.85
N ASP A 21 -23.71 1.15 2.76
CA ASP A 21 -23.25 0.26 1.69
C ASP A 21 -22.05 0.85 0.94
N PHE A 22 -21.94 2.18 0.86
CA PHE A 22 -20.73 2.84 0.37
C PHE A 22 -19.55 2.61 1.33
N PHE A 23 -19.72 2.84 2.62
CA PHE A 23 -18.66 2.63 3.61
C PHE A 23 -18.18 1.16 3.68
N LYS A 24 -19.06 0.19 3.41
CA LYS A 24 -18.66 -1.24 3.34
C LYS A 24 -17.62 -1.54 2.23
N LYS A 25 -17.49 -0.67 1.22
CA LYS A 25 -16.47 -0.83 0.17
C LYS A 25 -15.07 -0.50 0.67
N LEU A 26 -14.95 0.17 1.81
CA LEU A 26 -13.66 0.51 2.39
C LEU A 26 -13.05 -0.71 3.10
N PRO A 27 -11.73 -0.91 2.99
CA PRO A 27 -11.06 -2.03 3.64
C PRO A 27 -11.28 -1.99 5.16
N SER A 28 -11.44 -3.17 5.77
CA SER A 28 -11.66 -3.36 7.21
C SER A 28 -12.97 -2.76 7.76
N VAL A 29 -13.90 -2.32 6.92
CA VAL A 29 -15.20 -1.81 7.34
C VAL A 29 -16.28 -2.90 7.21
N GLY A 30 -16.65 -3.51 8.35
CA GLY A 30 -17.76 -4.45 8.44
C GLY A 30 -19.12 -3.73 8.50
N SER A 31 -20.21 -4.50 8.33
CA SER A 31 -21.59 -3.95 8.32
C SER A 31 -21.90 -3.08 9.53
N LYS A 32 -21.56 -3.53 10.75
CA LYS A 32 -21.84 -2.76 11.98
C LYS A 32 -21.11 -1.41 12.01
N SER A 33 -19.84 -1.40 11.59
CA SER A 33 -19.04 -0.17 11.50
C SER A 33 -19.56 0.77 10.42
N ALA A 34 -19.96 0.24 9.26
CA ALA A 34 -20.52 1.02 8.15
C ALA A 34 -21.79 1.78 8.57
N TYR A 35 -22.72 1.12 9.23
CA TYR A 35 -23.91 1.81 9.75
C TYR A 35 -23.57 2.87 10.80
N ARG A 36 -22.64 2.58 11.71
CA ARG A 36 -22.18 3.55 12.71
C ARG A 36 -21.57 4.80 12.03
N MET A 37 -20.77 4.60 10.97
CA MET A 37 -20.20 5.68 10.18
C MET A 37 -21.28 6.48 9.46
N ALA A 38 -22.28 5.82 8.87
CA ALA A 38 -23.38 6.49 8.17
C ALA A 38 -24.19 7.40 9.12
N TYR A 39 -24.53 6.92 10.30
CA TYR A 39 -25.22 7.75 11.31
C TYR A 39 -24.34 8.89 11.82
N ALA A 40 -23.06 8.62 12.08
CA ALA A 40 -22.12 9.67 12.50
C ALA A 40 -21.97 10.76 11.44
N ALA A 41 -21.81 10.39 10.18
CA ALA A 41 -21.75 11.34 9.08
C ALA A 41 -23.01 12.21 9.00
N LEU A 42 -24.20 11.61 9.03
CA LEU A 42 -25.46 12.35 8.99
C LEU A 42 -25.72 13.23 10.23
N SER A 43 -24.96 13.04 11.31
CA SER A 43 -25.00 13.89 12.49
C SER A 43 -24.09 15.11 12.42
N LEU A 44 -23.24 15.19 11.40
CA LEU A 44 -22.40 16.38 11.15
C LEU A 44 -23.26 17.58 10.68
N PRO A 45 -22.78 18.81 10.88
CA PRO A 45 -23.39 19.98 10.29
C PRO A 45 -23.54 19.83 8.76
N LYS A 46 -24.64 20.30 8.22
CA LYS A 46 -24.92 20.21 6.77
C LYS A 46 -23.83 20.88 5.91
N SER A 47 -23.24 21.97 6.44
CA SER A 47 -22.10 22.65 5.81
C SER A 47 -20.89 21.75 5.61
N ASP A 48 -20.59 20.91 6.61
CA ASP A 48 -19.42 20.01 6.59
C ASP A 48 -19.63 18.87 5.59
N LEU A 49 -20.87 18.39 5.45
CA LEU A 49 -21.21 17.37 4.45
C LEU A 49 -21.09 17.92 3.03
N ILE A 50 -21.55 19.15 2.80
CA ILE A 50 -21.41 19.83 1.49
C ILE A 50 -19.94 20.06 1.17
N ALA A 51 -19.14 20.55 2.14
CA ALA A 51 -17.71 20.74 1.95
C ALA A 51 -17.00 19.41 1.66
N PHE A 52 -17.37 18.32 2.31
CA PHE A 52 -16.82 17.00 2.04
C PHE A 52 -17.16 16.50 0.62
N GLU A 53 -18.39 16.71 0.16
CA GLU A 53 -18.80 16.40 -1.21
C GLU A 53 -17.94 17.17 -2.23
N GLU A 54 -17.72 18.47 -2.02
CA GLU A 54 -16.89 19.29 -2.88
C GLU A 54 -15.45 18.81 -2.95
N VAL A 55 -14.86 18.49 -1.78
CA VAL A 55 -13.49 17.93 -1.70
C VAL A 55 -13.39 16.61 -2.44
N LEU A 56 -14.35 15.71 -2.27
CA LEU A 56 -14.37 14.43 -2.99
C LEU A 56 -14.47 14.62 -4.51
N ASN A 57 -15.34 15.52 -4.96
CA ASN A 57 -15.50 15.82 -6.38
C ASN A 57 -14.21 16.38 -6.99
N GLN A 58 -13.54 17.30 -6.27
CA GLN A 58 -12.24 17.84 -6.70
C GLN A 58 -11.17 16.76 -6.75
N ALA A 59 -11.08 15.90 -5.72
CA ALA A 59 -10.10 14.82 -5.68
C ALA A 59 -10.28 13.81 -6.82
N ILE A 60 -11.52 13.43 -7.14
CA ILE A 60 -11.82 12.51 -8.27
C ILE A 60 -11.32 13.07 -9.61
N GLN A 61 -11.33 14.40 -9.78
CA GLN A 61 -10.91 15.02 -11.03
C GLN A 61 -9.39 15.26 -11.10
N LYS A 62 -8.74 15.52 -9.97
CA LYS A 62 -7.32 15.90 -9.92
C LYS A 62 -6.40 14.70 -9.68
N VAL A 63 -6.77 13.83 -8.74
CA VAL A 63 -5.91 12.72 -8.33
C VAL A 63 -5.78 11.69 -9.45
N HIS A 64 -4.57 11.48 -9.88
CA HIS A 64 -4.23 10.47 -10.89
C HIS A 64 -2.94 9.75 -10.55
N ARG A 65 -2.64 8.68 -11.27
CA ARG A 65 -1.38 7.96 -11.09
C ARG A 65 -0.32 8.51 -12.03
N CYS A 66 0.85 8.80 -11.48
CA CYS A 66 2.02 9.11 -12.29
C CYS A 66 2.30 7.97 -13.27
N LEU A 67 2.39 8.28 -14.56
CA LEU A 67 2.63 7.28 -15.62
C LEU A 67 4.00 6.62 -15.53
N LYS A 68 4.99 7.27 -14.86
CA LYS A 68 6.36 6.78 -14.73
C LYS A 68 6.55 5.84 -13.53
N CYS A 69 5.86 6.10 -12.41
CA CYS A 69 6.08 5.34 -11.16
C CYS A 69 4.81 4.82 -10.46
N GLY A 70 3.62 5.22 -10.90
CA GLY A 70 2.35 4.77 -10.33
C GLY A 70 1.93 5.46 -9.02
N LEU A 71 2.72 6.43 -8.50
CA LEU A 71 2.35 7.23 -7.32
C LEU A 71 1.08 8.03 -7.60
N LEU A 72 0.18 8.12 -6.63
CA LEU A 72 -0.97 9.02 -6.69
C LEU A 72 -0.50 10.46 -6.47
N ILE A 73 -0.83 11.34 -7.41
CA ILE A 73 -0.45 12.76 -7.43
C ILE A 73 -1.63 13.61 -7.87
N ASP A 74 -1.62 14.87 -7.50
CA ASP A 74 -2.64 15.86 -7.88
C ASP A 74 -2.17 16.73 -9.05
N ASP A 75 -0.86 16.91 -9.19
CA ASP A 75 -0.22 17.80 -10.16
C ASP A 75 0.35 16.99 -11.34
N GLU A 76 0.64 17.66 -12.46
CA GLU A 76 1.26 17.05 -13.63
C GLU A 76 2.70 16.57 -13.35
N GLU A 77 3.41 17.29 -12.48
CA GLU A 77 4.77 16.96 -12.07
C GLU A 77 4.78 15.98 -10.90
N CYS A 78 5.52 14.90 -11.04
CA CYS A 78 5.67 13.91 -9.99
C CYS A 78 6.83 14.27 -9.07
N PRO A 79 6.62 14.47 -7.76
CA PRO A 79 7.68 14.89 -6.83
C PRO A 79 8.84 13.90 -6.73
N ILE A 80 8.64 12.66 -7.18
CA ILE A 80 9.68 11.63 -7.20
C ILE A 80 10.37 11.57 -8.57
N CYS A 81 9.58 11.46 -9.66
CA CYS A 81 10.14 11.19 -10.98
C CYS A 81 10.81 12.41 -11.60
N ASP A 82 10.36 13.60 -11.27
CA ASP A 82 10.82 14.85 -11.85
C ASP A 82 11.87 15.54 -10.98
N ASP A 83 12.15 15.00 -9.79
CA ASP A 83 13.30 15.41 -8.96
C ASP A 83 14.60 14.82 -9.52
N MET A 84 15.43 15.70 -10.09
CA MET A 84 16.69 15.34 -10.73
C MET A 84 17.83 15.07 -9.74
N THR A 85 17.62 15.32 -8.45
CA THR A 85 18.64 15.06 -7.42
C THR A 85 18.65 13.60 -6.96
N ARG A 86 17.60 12.82 -7.28
CA ARG A 86 17.46 11.42 -6.87
C ARG A 86 18.37 10.47 -7.64
N ASP A 87 18.83 9.42 -6.95
CA ASP A 87 19.52 8.31 -7.60
C ASP A 87 18.59 7.60 -8.58
N ARG A 88 18.97 7.63 -9.86
CA ARG A 88 18.19 7.06 -10.96
C ARG A 88 18.56 5.60 -11.26
N LYS A 89 19.45 4.99 -10.47
CA LYS A 89 19.89 3.60 -10.66
C LYS A 89 19.19 2.63 -9.72
N THR A 90 18.55 3.14 -8.68
CA THR A 90 17.87 2.35 -7.67
C THR A 90 16.37 2.66 -7.67
N VAL A 91 15.54 1.60 -7.67
CA VAL A 91 14.07 1.70 -7.60
C VAL A 91 13.57 0.91 -6.40
N LEU A 92 12.85 1.59 -5.52
CA LEU A 92 12.14 0.96 -4.41
C LEU A 92 10.70 0.67 -4.84
N VAL A 93 10.30 -0.59 -4.78
CA VAL A 93 8.98 -1.08 -5.20
C VAL A 93 8.10 -1.28 -3.97
N VAL A 94 6.98 -0.56 -3.94
CA VAL A 94 5.93 -0.67 -2.91
C VAL A 94 4.60 -1.08 -3.51
N THR A 95 3.65 -1.46 -2.67
CA THR A 95 2.32 -1.92 -3.11
C THR A 95 1.24 -0.84 -3.01
N ASP A 96 1.51 0.27 -2.31
CA ASP A 96 0.57 1.37 -2.11
C ASP A 96 1.31 2.72 -2.09
N SER A 97 0.66 3.79 -2.55
CA SER A 97 1.23 5.15 -2.52
C SER A 97 1.52 5.66 -1.11
N LYS A 98 0.73 5.25 -0.11
CA LYS A 98 0.97 5.62 1.30
C LYS A 98 2.32 5.12 1.82
N ASP A 99 2.82 3.98 1.30
CA ASP A 99 4.10 3.42 1.70
C ASP A 99 5.26 4.33 1.27
N VAL A 100 5.13 5.01 0.10
CA VAL A 100 6.10 6.02 -0.36
C VAL A 100 6.22 7.13 0.66
N TYR A 101 5.11 7.71 1.10
CA TYR A 101 5.13 8.80 2.08
C TYR A 101 5.72 8.37 3.42
N SER A 102 5.45 7.14 3.84
CA SER A 102 6.02 6.58 5.08
C SER A 102 7.53 6.44 4.99
N ILE A 103 8.07 6.01 3.84
CA ILE A 103 9.52 5.86 3.62
C ILE A 103 10.19 7.22 3.47
N GLU A 104 9.61 8.14 2.68
CA GLU A 104 10.12 9.50 2.52
C GLU A 104 10.23 10.26 3.86
N SER A 105 9.29 10.02 4.79
CA SER A 105 9.33 10.65 6.11
C SER A 105 10.54 10.26 6.96
N THR A 106 11.26 9.19 6.58
CA THR A 106 12.48 8.74 7.28
C THR A 106 13.75 9.41 6.77
N ASP A 107 13.70 10.07 5.61
CA ASP A 107 14.85 10.63 4.89
C ASP A 107 16.00 9.63 4.63
N ALA A 108 15.69 8.34 4.65
CA ALA A 108 16.67 7.25 4.51
C ALA A 108 16.85 6.76 3.07
N TYR A 109 16.04 7.24 2.13
CA TYR A 109 16.06 6.78 0.75
C TYR A 109 15.91 7.93 -0.26
N HIS A 110 16.86 8.03 -1.17
CA HIS A 110 16.90 9.10 -2.17
C HIS A 110 16.86 8.58 -3.62
N GLY A 111 16.41 7.36 -3.83
CA GLY A 111 16.22 6.78 -5.15
C GLY A 111 14.82 6.99 -5.72
N LEU A 112 14.53 6.27 -6.80
CA LEU A 112 13.22 6.28 -7.45
C LEU A 112 12.27 5.28 -6.78
N TYR A 113 10.97 5.49 -6.97
CA TYR A 113 9.94 4.56 -6.54
C TYR A 113 9.20 3.94 -7.71
N PHE A 114 8.59 2.80 -7.45
CA PHE A 114 7.58 2.21 -8.31
C PHE A 114 6.44 1.65 -7.44
N VAL A 115 5.24 2.19 -7.65
CA VAL A 115 4.06 1.82 -6.87
C VAL A 115 3.22 0.82 -7.68
N LEU A 116 3.18 -0.41 -7.20
CA LEU A 116 2.30 -1.44 -7.74
C LEU A 116 0.83 -1.13 -7.40
N ARG A 117 -0.09 -1.83 -8.04
CA ARG A 117 -1.52 -1.75 -7.72
C ARG A 117 -1.94 -2.85 -6.73
N GLY A 118 -1.10 -3.09 -5.72
CA GLY A 118 -1.25 -4.15 -4.73
C GLY A 118 -0.25 -5.30 -4.92
N SER A 119 -0.38 -6.35 -4.13
CA SER A 119 0.39 -7.59 -4.24
C SER A 119 -0.30 -8.59 -5.18
N LEU A 120 0.46 -9.56 -5.70
CA LEU A 120 -0.07 -10.71 -6.42
C LEU A 120 -1.06 -11.46 -5.53
N SER A 121 -2.26 -11.73 -6.03
CA SER A 121 -3.31 -12.43 -5.28
C SER A 121 -4.26 -13.14 -6.25
N PRO A 122 -4.07 -14.44 -6.49
CA PRO A 122 -5.00 -15.22 -7.31
C PRO A 122 -6.44 -15.17 -6.78
N ALA A 123 -6.62 -15.18 -5.46
CA ALA A 123 -7.93 -15.10 -4.82
C ALA A 123 -8.67 -13.79 -5.12
N ASN A 124 -7.93 -12.69 -5.31
CA ASN A 124 -8.46 -11.37 -5.64
C ASN A 124 -8.28 -11.00 -7.12
N HIS A 125 -8.00 -11.98 -7.98
CA HIS A 125 -7.75 -11.79 -9.43
C HIS A 125 -6.64 -10.77 -9.76
N ARG A 126 -5.68 -10.56 -8.85
CA ARG A 126 -4.52 -9.69 -9.07
C ARG A 126 -3.40 -10.46 -9.73
N THR A 127 -3.29 -10.27 -11.05
CA THR A 127 -2.28 -10.87 -11.92
C THR A 127 -1.04 -9.96 -12.04
N PRO A 128 0.11 -10.44 -12.54
CA PRO A 128 1.29 -9.61 -12.77
C PRO A 128 1.01 -8.34 -13.58
N SER A 129 0.27 -8.47 -14.69
CA SER A 129 -0.09 -7.33 -15.53
C SER A 129 -1.04 -6.36 -14.83
N SER A 130 -2.04 -6.86 -14.08
CA SER A 130 -3.02 -6.00 -13.41
C SER A 130 -2.40 -5.16 -12.30
N ILE A 131 -1.36 -5.64 -11.63
CA ILE A 131 -0.65 -4.88 -10.59
C ILE A 131 0.50 -4.02 -11.14
N GLY A 132 0.80 -4.09 -12.45
CA GLY A 132 1.75 -3.21 -13.12
C GLY A 132 3.18 -3.74 -13.20
N LEU A 133 3.43 -5.04 -13.02
CA LEU A 133 4.78 -5.61 -13.12
C LEU A 133 5.37 -5.48 -14.52
N ASP A 134 4.56 -5.51 -15.58
CA ASP A 134 5.06 -5.29 -16.94
C ASP A 134 5.66 -3.89 -17.10
N ALA A 135 5.03 -2.88 -16.52
CA ALA A 135 5.53 -1.51 -16.52
C ALA A 135 6.81 -1.35 -15.68
N LEU A 136 6.93 -2.05 -14.55
CA LEU A 136 8.16 -2.13 -13.78
C LEU A 136 9.29 -2.71 -14.60
N MET A 137 9.07 -3.84 -15.28
CA MET A 137 10.07 -4.49 -16.12
C MET A 137 10.55 -3.60 -17.27
N LYS A 138 9.60 -2.89 -17.89
CA LYS A 138 9.91 -1.91 -18.92
C LYS A 138 10.80 -0.79 -18.37
N LYS A 139 10.43 -0.21 -17.21
CA LYS A 139 11.21 0.82 -16.53
C LYS A 139 12.63 0.35 -16.20
N VAL A 140 12.78 -0.83 -15.63
CA VAL A 140 14.09 -1.40 -15.28
C VAL A 140 15.00 -1.49 -16.51
N LYS A 141 14.46 -1.94 -17.65
CA LYS A 141 15.21 -2.11 -18.89
C LYS A 141 15.54 -0.77 -19.54
N GLU A 142 14.58 0.13 -19.68
CA GLU A 142 14.73 1.39 -20.43
C GLU A 142 15.56 2.42 -19.69
N GLU A 143 15.42 2.50 -18.35
CA GLU A 143 16.17 3.45 -17.52
C GLU A 143 17.50 2.89 -17.00
N GLY A 144 17.80 1.62 -17.28
CA GLY A 144 19.05 0.97 -16.87
C GLY A 144 19.19 0.89 -15.35
N ILE A 145 18.10 0.51 -14.67
CA ILE A 145 18.06 0.33 -13.21
C ILE A 145 19.01 -0.80 -12.80
N GLN A 146 19.83 -0.57 -11.79
CA GLN A 146 20.83 -1.51 -11.30
C GLN A 146 20.35 -2.27 -10.07
N GLU A 147 19.42 -1.69 -9.29
CA GLU A 147 18.85 -2.32 -8.11
C GLU A 147 17.36 -2.05 -7.97
N VAL A 148 16.61 -3.10 -7.69
CA VAL A 148 15.21 -3.06 -7.29
C VAL A 148 15.12 -3.51 -5.85
N ILE A 149 14.64 -2.63 -4.95
CA ILE A 149 14.39 -2.93 -3.55
C ILE A 149 12.91 -3.27 -3.39
N ALA A 150 12.58 -4.53 -3.18
CA ALA A 150 11.19 -4.99 -3.03
C ALA A 150 10.72 -4.77 -1.58
N VAL A 151 9.93 -3.72 -1.36
CA VAL A 151 9.33 -3.36 -0.06
C VAL A 151 7.85 -3.70 -0.10
N THR A 152 7.55 -4.97 -0.02
CA THR A 152 6.19 -5.52 0.02
C THR A 152 5.81 -5.92 1.44
N ASN A 153 4.51 -6.04 1.71
CA ASN A 153 4.04 -6.52 3.01
C ASN A 153 4.65 -7.89 3.36
N LYS A 154 4.81 -8.14 4.66
CA LYS A 154 5.37 -9.38 5.19
C LYS A 154 4.30 -10.48 5.36
N ASP A 155 3.43 -10.59 4.36
CA ASP A 155 2.41 -11.63 4.23
C ASP A 155 2.71 -12.52 3.01
N LEU A 156 1.92 -13.58 2.85
CA LEU A 156 2.11 -14.54 1.75
C LEU A 156 2.04 -13.87 0.36
N GLU A 157 1.13 -12.91 0.17
CA GLU A 157 0.96 -12.20 -1.11
C GLU A 157 2.16 -11.29 -1.40
N GLY A 158 2.65 -10.56 -0.40
CA GLY A 158 3.80 -9.68 -0.52
C GLY A 158 5.10 -10.44 -0.76
N GLU A 159 5.38 -11.50 0.00
CA GLU A 159 6.56 -12.35 -0.21
C GLU A 159 6.51 -13.02 -1.60
N THR A 160 5.34 -13.51 -2.03
CA THR A 160 5.15 -14.06 -3.38
C THR A 160 5.44 -13.01 -4.46
N THR A 161 5.01 -11.77 -4.24
CA THR A 161 5.26 -10.65 -5.16
C THR A 161 6.75 -10.33 -5.25
N ALA A 162 7.45 -10.25 -4.13
CA ALA A 162 8.90 -10.02 -4.11
C ALA A 162 9.68 -11.13 -4.82
N LEU A 163 9.35 -12.40 -4.57
CA LEU A 163 9.94 -13.55 -5.25
C LEU A 163 9.65 -13.54 -6.75
N TYR A 164 8.46 -13.14 -7.15
CA TYR A 164 8.11 -13.05 -8.57
C TYR A 164 8.93 -11.97 -9.26
N ILE A 165 9.12 -10.79 -8.65
CA ILE A 165 10.00 -9.73 -9.15
C ILE A 165 11.43 -10.25 -9.30
N ALA A 166 11.95 -10.94 -8.28
CA ALA A 166 13.30 -11.52 -8.32
C ALA A 166 13.46 -12.53 -9.47
N ASN A 167 12.44 -13.38 -9.70
CA ASN A 167 12.45 -14.34 -10.81
C ASN A 167 12.42 -13.66 -12.19
N LEU A 168 11.64 -12.61 -12.35
CA LEU A 168 11.57 -11.83 -13.60
C LEU A 168 12.94 -11.20 -13.95
N LEU A 169 13.66 -10.73 -12.93
CA LEU A 169 14.95 -10.04 -13.10
C LEU A 169 16.17 -10.96 -12.99
N LYS A 170 15.99 -12.27 -12.75
CA LYS A 170 17.06 -13.24 -12.52
C LYS A 170 18.15 -13.25 -13.59
N ASN A 171 17.76 -13.03 -14.85
CA ASN A 171 18.68 -13.07 -16.00
C ASN A 171 19.10 -11.65 -16.45
N SER A 172 18.85 -10.62 -15.66
CA SER A 172 19.28 -9.25 -15.90
C SER A 172 20.49 -8.91 -15.04
N SER A 173 21.14 -7.78 -15.31
CA SER A 173 22.19 -7.22 -14.46
C SER A 173 21.65 -6.49 -13.22
N CYS A 174 20.32 -6.36 -13.11
CA CYS A 174 19.67 -5.67 -12.00
C CYS A 174 19.58 -6.59 -10.77
N LYS A 175 20.11 -6.14 -9.63
CA LYS A 175 19.94 -6.85 -8.36
C LYS A 175 18.52 -6.66 -7.84
N VAL A 176 18.00 -7.67 -7.15
CA VAL A 176 16.76 -7.54 -6.37
C VAL A 176 17.09 -7.78 -4.90
N THR A 177 16.78 -6.78 -4.09
CA THR A 177 16.99 -6.80 -2.64
C THR A 177 15.68 -6.58 -1.90
N LYS A 178 15.68 -6.80 -0.60
CA LYS A 178 14.57 -6.45 0.28
C LYS A 178 15.12 -5.87 1.58
N PRO A 179 14.32 -5.05 2.32
CA PRO A 179 14.76 -4.50 3.59
C PRO A 179 15.22 -5.58 4.57
N ALA A 180 16.19 -5.24 5.42
CA ALA A 180 16.61 -6.10 6.50
C ALA A 180 15.44 -6.49 7.40
N GLN A 181 15.47 -7.72 7.90
CA GLN A 181 14.45 -8.26 8.79
C GLN A 181 15.09 -8.57 10.14
N GLY A 182 14.36 -8.30 11.22
CA GLY A 182 14.88 -8.56 12.56
C GLY A 182 14.06 -7.90 13.65
N LEU A 183 14.67 -7.80 14.83
CA LEU A 183 14.05 -7.18 16.00
C LEU A 183 13.96 -5.66 15.78
N PRO A 184 12.80 -5.04 16.05
CA PRO A 184 12.69 -3.58 16.02
C PRO A 184 13.50 -2.95 17.16
N SER A 185 13.94 -1.70 16.96
CA SER A 185 14.66 -0.96 17.99
C SER A 185 13.84 -0.86 19.29
N GLY A 186 14.47 -1.17 20.43
CA GLY A 186 13.81 -1.18 21.74
C GLY A 186 13.01 -2.46 22.03
N ALA A 187 13.04 -3.46 21.16
CA ALA A 187 12.37 -4.73 21.43
C ALA A 187 13.03 -5.48 22.60
N ILE A 188 12.21 -6.08 23.45
CA ILE A 188 12.66 -7.00 24.51
C ILE A 188 12.68 -8.40 23.91
N ILE A 189 13.83 -9.08 23.96
CA ILE A 189 14.07 -10.37 23.33
C ILE A 189 13.06 -11.43 23.76
N GLU A 190 12.66 -11.44 25.04
CA GLU A 190 11.73 -12.39 25.60
C GLU A 190 10.33 -12.35 24.93
N TYR A 191 9.93 -11.19 24.39
CA TYR A 191 8.61 -11.01 23.76
C TYR A 191 8.62 -11.19 22.23
N ALA A 192 9.80 -11.44 21.66
CA ALA A 192 9.90 -11.67 20.23
C ALA A 192 9.34 -13.06 19.86
N ASP A 193 8.50 -13.09 18.83
CA ASP A 193 8.03 -14.35 18.29
C ASP A 193 9.17 -15.18 17.66
N PRO A 194 9.04 -16.52 17.60
CA PRO A 194 10.13 -17.39 17.12
C PRO A 194 10.57 -17.12 15.68
N LEU A 195 9.66 -16.67 14.81
CA LEU A 195 9.97 -16.38 13.42
C LEU A 195 10.83 -15.12 13.32
N THR A 196 10.40 -14.03 13.95
CA THR A 196 11.16 -12.76 14.03
C THR A 196 12.55 -12.99 14.63
N MET A 197 12.66 -13.79 15.68
CA MET A 197 13.94 -14.12 16.29
C MET A 197 14.84 -14.91 15.33
N SER A 198 14.29 -15.90 14.62
CA SER A 198 15.02 -16.68 13.62
C SER A 198 15.57 -15.80 12.50
N GLU A 199 14.76 -14.88 11.98
CA GLU A 199 15.16 -13.95 10.93
C GLU A 199 16.24 -12.95 11.44
N ALA A 200 16.12 -12.45 12.67
CA ALA A 200 17.13 -11.60 13.29
C ALA A 200 18.50 -12.28 13.39
N ILE A 201 18.51 -13.56 13.81
CA ILE A 201 19.75 -14.35 13.92
C ILE A 201 20.35 -14.64 12.54
N LYS A 202 19.53 -14.96 11.54
CA LYS A 202 20.01 -15.19 10.16
C LYS A 202 20.57 -13.91 9.53
N GLY A 203 19.90 -12.77 9.75
CA GLY A 203 20.28 -11.46 9.26
C GLY A 203 21.32 -10.72 10.11
N ARG A 204 21.97 -11.38 11.07
CA ARG A 204 22.94 -10.77 11.98
C ARG A 204 24.09 -10.07 11.26
N VAL A 205 24.48 -8.93 11.75
CA VAL A 205 25.60 -8.12 11.24
C VAL A 205 26.80 -8.15 12.19
N LEU A 206 27.98 -7.83 11.67
CA LEU A 206 29.21 -7.78 12.50
C LEU A 206 29.16 -6.53 13.40
N VAL A 207 29.47 -6.71 14.69
CA VAL A 207 29.59 -5.60 15.65
C VAL A 207 30.98 -5.02 15.57
N GLY A 208 31.13 -3.70 15.52
CA GLY A 208 32.41 -3.00 15.59
C GLY A 208 33.18 -2.90 14.25
N LYS A 209 32.56 -3.22 13.12
CA LYS A 209 32.99 -2.76 11.80
C LYS A 209 31.99 -1.74 11.28
N GLU A 210 32.47 -0.53 10.96
CA GLU A 210 31.70 0.41 10.15
C GLU A 210 31.42 -0.29 8.82
N ASN A 211 30.14 -0.35 8.43
CA ASN A 211 29.77 -0.79 7.09
C ASN A 211 30.20 0.32 6.13
N GLU A 212 31.29 0.10 5.39
CA GLU A 212 31.70 0.91 4.24
C GLU A 212 30.68 0.77 3.11
#